data_b914f577ee5b1e398e5a2ec9fc612875
#
_entry.id   b914f577ee5b1e398e5a2ec9fc612875
#
_cell.length_a   1.000
_cell.length_b   1.000
_cell.length_c   1.000
_cell.angle_alpha   90.00
_cell.angle_beta   90.00
_cell.angle_gamma   90.00
#
_symmetry.space_group_name_H-M   'P 1'
#
loop_
_entity.id
_entity.type
_entity.pdbx_description
1 polymer ?
#
loop_
_entity_poly.entity_id
_entity_poly.type
_entity_poly.pdbx_seq_one_letter_code
_entity_poly.pdbx_strand_id
1 'polypeptide(L)'
;MTFSPNAVARLRDEREEESTKPYLSRGSRAPRCHTCRVIASHCLCRWRPQVSTRAGVCLIMTKKEVFKPSNTGWLIADVVSDNYAFIWSRTETDPGLLALLSDPQWQPYLVFPGEYVEPERVTHSVELDSAKRPLFILLDATWTEARKIFRKSPYFDRLPILSLLPERLSRYRLRRSTRSEHLCTAEVASLCLDLAGETQASTALDAYFDVFSQHYLDARNQLPINESSAAHRELDVFCKRPSPESLSID
;
A
#
# COMPACT_ATOMS: atom_id res chain seq x y z
N MET A 1 -15.32 4.66 -15.62
CA MET A 1 -13.90 4.42 -15.93
C MET A 1 -13.52 3.08 -15.34
N THR A 2 -13.09 2.12 -16.17
CA THR A 2 -12.53 0.84 -15.72
C THR A 2 -11.04 1.03 -15.54
N PHE A 3 -10.57 1.09 -14.29
CA PHE A 3 -9.14 1.06 -14.00
C PHE A 3 -8.61 -0.37 -14.18
N SER A 4 -7.43 -0.50 -14.74
CA SER A 4 -6.73 -1.80 -14.72
C SER A 4 -6.48 -2.22 -13.26
N PRO A 5 -6.69 -3.50 -12.91
CA PRO A 5 -6.44 -3.98 -11.56
C PRO A 5 -4.97 -3.81 -11.18
N ASN A 6 -4.70 -3.30 -9.98
CA ASN A 6 -3.35 -3.22 -9.42
C ASN A 6 -2.84 -4.61 -9.01
N ALA A 7 -1.55 -4.73 -8.63
CA ALA A 7 -0.96 -6.02 -8.29
C ALA A 7 -1.66 -6.74 -7.14
N VAL A 8 -2.14 -6.00 -6.12
CA VAL A 8 -2.87 -6.60 -4.99
C VAL A 8 -4.23 -7.13 -5.42
N ALA A 9 -4.91 -6.43 -6.34
CA ALA A 9 -6.20 -6.88 -6.88
C ALA A 9 -6.03 -8.16 -7.71
N ARG A 10 -5.02 -8.20 -8.60
CA ARG A 10 -4.71 -9.42 -9.39
C ARG A 10 -4.37 -10.59 -8.48
N LEU A 11 -3.48 -10.38 -7.50
CA LEU A 11 -3.09 -11.42 -6.55
C LEU A 11 -4.29 -11.95 -5.75
N ARG A 12 -5.22 -11.08 -5.37
CA ARG A 12 -6.47 -11.48 -4.70
C ARG A 12 -7.34 -12.33 -5.60
N ASP A 13 -7.54 -11.90 -6.85
CA ASP A 13 -8.40 -12.59 -7.80
C ASP A 13 -7.84 -13.99 -8.10
N GLU A 14 -6.54 -14.15 -8.33
CA GLU A 14 -5.83 -15.42 -8.45
C GLU A 14 -6.05 -16.32 -7.22
N ARG A 15 -5.96 -15.73 -6.02
CA ARG A 15 -6.18 -16.47 -4.77
C ARG A 15 -7.63 -16.83 -4.52
N GLU A 16 -8.59 -16.03 -5.00
CA GLU A 16 -10.02 -16.37 -4.95
C GLU A 16 -10.32 -17.57 -5.87
N GLU A 17 -9.75 -17.62 -7.07
CA GLU A 17 -9.89 -18.73 -8.04
C GLU A 17 -9.32 -20.06 -7.50
N GLU A 18 -8.19 -20.01 -6.79
CA GLU A 18 -7.57 -21.21 -6.19
C GLU A 18 -8.30 -21.69 -4.92
N SER A 19 -9.15 -20.85 -4.33
CA SER A 19 -9.76 -21.15 -3.04
C SER A 19 -11.02 -21.99 -3.17
N THR A 20 -11.06 -23.13 -2.50
CA THR A 20 -12.26 -23.98 -2.40
C THR A 20 -13.33 -23.45 -1.45
N LYS A 21 -13.02 -22.44 -0.65
CA LYS A 21 -13.93 -21.84 0.35
C LYS A 21 -13.83 -20.31 0.32
N PRO A 22 -14.98 -19.60 0.39
CA PRO A 22 -14.95 -18.14 0.44
C PRO A 22 -14.27 -17.64 1.73
N TYR A 23 -13.52 -16.56 1.62
CA TYR A 23 -12.97 -15.91 2.80
C TYR A 23 -14.06 -15.17 3.56
N LEU A 24 -14.35 -15.63 4.78
CA LEU A 24 -15.33 -15.03 5.67
C LEU A 24 -14.63 -14.19 6.74
N SER A 25 -14.94 -12.90 6.79
CA SER A 25 -14.50 -11.97 7.82
C SER A 25 -15.68 -11.27 8.49
N ARG A 26 -15.41 -10.49 9.54
CA ARG A 26 -16.44 -9.63 10.13
C ARG A 26 -16.99 -8.68 9.06
N GLY A 27 -18.30 -8.62 8.89
CA GLY A 27 -18.96 -7.81 7.88
C GLY A 27 -18.91 -8.37 6.45
N SER A 28 -18.58 -9.65 6.25
CA SER A 28 -18.59 -10.31 4.93
C SER A 28 -19.99 -10.39 4.28
N ARG A 29 -21.06 -10.22 5.07
CA ARG A 29 -22.46 -10.20 4.56
C ARG A 29 -22.81 -8.89 3.83
N ALA A 30 -22.08 -7.80 4.10
CA ALA A 30 -22.33 -6.54 3.43
C ALA A 30 -21.73 -6.58 2.00
N PRO A 31 -22.48 -6.17 0.97
CA PRO A 31 -21.97 -6.10 -0.40
C PRO A 31 -20.81 -5.10 -0.47
N ARG A 32 -19.69 -5.53 -1.04
CA ARG A 32 -18.48 -4.72 -1.17
C ARG A 32 -18.15 -4.45 -2.63
N CYS A 33 -17.59 -3.29 -2.87
CA CYS A 33 -16.99 -3.02 -4.18
C CYS A 33 -15.87 -4.02 -4.46
N HIS A 34 -15.88 -4.64 -5.63
CA HIS A 34 -14.86 -5.62 -6.02
C HIS A 34 -13.47 -5.00 -6.07
N THR A 35 -13.35 -3.75 -6.52
CA THR A 35 -12.07 -3.05 -6.67
C THR A 35 -11.54 -2.55 -5.34
N CYS A 36 -12.23 -1.60 -4.68
CA CYS A 36 -11.71 -0.95 -3.46
C CYS A 36 -12.05 -1.69 -2.16
N ARG A 37 -12.83 -2.76 -2.21
CA ARG A 37 -13.22 -3.61 -1.05
C ARG A 37 -13.99 -2.90 0.06
N VAL A 38 -14.26 -1.63 -0.06
CA VAL A 38 -15.15 -0.89 0.85
C VAL A 38 -16.60 -1.30 0.58
N ILE A 39 -17.50 -1.16 1.55
CA ILE A 39 -18.93 -1.41 1.37
C ILE A 39 -19.42 -0.61 0.15
N ALA A 40 -20.23 -1.23 -0.71
CA ALA A 40 -20.58 -0.69 -2.02
C ALA A 40 -21.16 0.74 -1.98
N SER A 41 -21.98 1.05 -0.96
CA SER A 41 -22.52 2.40 -0.73
C SER A 41 -21.46 3.45 -0.39
N HIS A 42 -20.26 3.03 0.01
CA HIS A 42 -19.14 3.88 0.38
C HIS A 42 -17.94 3.65 -0.54
N CYS A 43 -18.18 3.22 -1.77
CA CYS A 43 -17.14 2.98 -2.75
C CYS A 43 -16.32 4.25 -3.00
N LEU A 44 -14.97 4.10 -2.97
CA LEU A 44 -14.04 5.22 -3.19
C LEU A 44 -13.29 5.15 -4.53
N CYS A 45 -13.65 4.26 -5.44
CA CYS A 45 -12.95 4.08 -6.72
C CYS A 45 -12.84 5.36 -7.55
N ARG A 46 -13.82 6.26 -7.48
CA ARG A 46 -13.79 7.55 -8.17
C ARG A 46 -12.74 8.52 -7.64
N TRP A 47 -12.24 8.26 -6.43
CA TRP A 47 -11.25 9.06 -5.73
C TRP A 47 -9.82 8.50 -5.87
N ARG A 48 -9.62 7.52 -6.75
CA ARG A 48 -8.30 6.97 -7.01
C ARG A 48 -7.39 8.04 -7.59
N PRO A 49 -6.26 8.36 -6.91
CA PRO A 49 -5.34 9.39 -7.35
C PRO A 49 -4.58 8.95 -8.61
N GLN A 50 -4.10 9.93 -9.37
CA GLN A 50 -3.30 9.72 -10.57
C GLN A 50 -2.04 10.57 -10.46
N VAL A 51 -0.96 9.94 -10.05
CA VAL A 51 0.36 10.55 -9.93
C VAL A 51 1.39 9.67 -10.62
N SER A 52 2.45 10.28 -11.10
CA SER A 52 3.59 9.54 -11.66
C SER A 52 4.61 9.29 -10.56
N THR A 53 5.18 8.09 -10.54
CA THR A 53 6.26 7.73 -9.61
C THR A 53 7.43 7.13 -10.38
N ARG A 54 8.65 7.44 -9.94
CA ARG A 54 9.86 6.75 -10.35
C ARG A 54 10.11 5.52 -9.47
N ALA A 55 9.76 5.61 -8.18
CA ALA A 55 9.86 4.50 -7.25
C ALA A 55 8.87 3.38 -7.60
N GLY A 56 9.28 2.13 -7.36
CA GLY A 56 8.42 0.96 -7.37
C GLY A 56 8.11 0.46 -5.96
N VAL A 57 7.07 -0.34 -5.81
CA VAL A 57 6.71 -0.99 -4.55
C VAL A 57 6.48 -2.49 -4.75
N CYS A 58 7.00 -3.30 -3.83
CA CYS A 58 6.78 -4.74 -3.78
C CYS A 58 6.16 -5.11 -2.43
N LEU A 59 4.94 -5.64 -2.45
CA LEU A 59 4.19 -6.04 -1.26
C LEU A 59 4.34 -7.54 -1.05
N ILE A 60 4.94 -7.95 0.07
CA ILE A 60 5.01 -9.35 0.50
C ILE A 60 3.90 -9.60 1.50
N MET A 61 2.89 -10.35 1.09
CA MET A 61 1.64 -10.50 1.82
C MET A 61 1.45 -11.91 2.36
N THR A 62 0.71 -12.06 3.45
CA THR A 62 0.23 -13.37 3.87
C THR A 62 -1.05 -13.76 3.12
N LYS A 63 -1.33 -15.08 3.04
CA LYS A 63 -2.52 -15.62 2.35
C LYS A 63 -3.84 -15.00 2.82
N LYS A 64 -3.92 -14.53 4.07
CA LYS A 64 -5.13 -13.94 4.63
C LYS A 64 -5.18 -12.41 4.44
N GLU A 65 -4.02 -11.76 4.37
CA GLU A 65 -3.94 -10.31 4.33
C GLU A 65 -4.56 -9.74 3.05
N VAL A 66 -4.33 -10.40 1.92
CA VAL A 66 -4.85 -9.99 0.60
C VAL A 66 -6.38 -9.89 0.54
N PHE A 67 -7.08 -10.63 1.41
CA PHE A 67 -8.55 -10.64 1.46
C PHE A 67 -9.15 -9.64 2.46
N LYS A 68 -8.36 -9.07 3.36
CA LYS A 68 -8.89 -8.18 4.41
C LYS A 68 -9.37 -6.84 3.81
N PRO A 69 -10.64 -6.46 4.00
CA PRO A 69 -11.12 -5.17 3.51
C PRO A 69 -10.42 -3.95 4.15
N SER A 70 -9.81 -4.14 5.32
CA SER A 70 -9.02 -3.11 6.03
C SER A 70 -7.54 -3.12 5.66
N ASN A 71 -7.11 -3.96 4.73
CA ASN A 71 -5.75 -3.92 4.21
C ASN A 71 -5.49 -2.59 3.52
N THR A 72 -4.29 -2.02 3.71
CA THR A 72 -3.91 -0.74 3.12
C THR A 72 -2.87 -0.87 2.00
N GLY A 73 -2.35 -2.07 1.75
CA GLY A 73 -1.39 -2.33 0.69
C GLY A 73 -1.93 -2.03 -0.72
N TRP A 74 -3.22 -2.28 -0.95
CA TRP A 74 -3.84 -1.98 -2.24
C TRP A 74 -3.93 -0.48 -2.54
N LEU A 75 -3.99 0.41 -1.51
CA LEU A 75 -3.92 1.85 -1.69
C LEU A 75 -2.58 2.27 -2.29
N ILE A 76 -1.50 1.67 -1.80
CA ILE A 76 -0.14 1.90 -2.31
C ILE A 76 -0.07 1.50 -3.78
N ALA A 77 -0.59 0.30 -4.10
CA ALA A 77 -0.61 -0.24 -5.45
C ALA A 77 -1.52 0.55 -6.41
N ASP A 78 -2.47 1.34 -5.89
CA ASP A 78 -3.27 2.28 -6.67
C ASP A 78 -2.51 3.58 -6.99
N VAL A 79 -1.60 4.01 -6.13
CA VAL A 79 -0.83 5.25 -6.27
C VAL A 79 0.47 5.04 -7.03
N VAL A 80 1.21 3.98 -6.73
CA VAL A 80 2.51 3.68 -7.34
C VAL A 80 2.30 2.87 -8.61
N SER A 81 2.78 3.40 -9.75
CA SER A 81 2.57 2.79 -11.07
C SER A 81 3.23 1.42 -11.19
N ASP A 82 4.49 1.31 -10.77
CA ASP A 82 5.25 0.06 -10.75
C ASP A 82 5.02 -0.66 -9.42
N ASN A 83 3.96 -1.47 -9.38
CA ASN A 83 3.56 -2.18 -8.17
C ASN A 83 3.55 -3.69 -8.39
N TYR A 84 4.06 -4.41 -7.39
CA TYR A 84 4.19 -5.87 -7.36
C TYR A 84 3.63 -6.39 -6.05
N ALA A 85 3.01 -7.58 -6.07
CA ALA A 85 2.49 -8.21 -4.87
C ALA A 85 2.68 -9.72 -4.96
N PHE A 86 3.18 -10.33 -3.87
CA PHE A 86 3.46 -11.77 -3.80
C PHE A 86 2.96 -12.34 -2.48
N ILE A 87 2.45 -13.57 -2.53
CA ILE A 87 2.15 -14.32 -1.31
C ILE A 87 3.43 -14.92 -0.76
N TRP A 88 3.72 -14.61 0.48
CA TRP A 88 4.83 -15.25 1.17
C TRP A 88 4.56 -16.74 1.42
N SER A 89 5.51 -17.56 1.05
CA SER A 89 5.58 -18.98 1.41
C SER A 89 6.90 -19.28 2.10
N ARG A 90 6.86 -20.15 3.11
CA ARG A 90 8.08 -20.58 3.81
C ARG A 90 8.90 -21.58 3.00
N THR A 91 8.24 -22.37 2.18
CA THR A 91 8.82 -23.54 1.53
C THR A 91 9.12 -23.32 0.06
N GLU A 92 8.45 -22.35 -0.54
CA GLU A 92 8.56 -22.08 -1.96
C GLU A 92 8.60 -20.57 -2.17
N THR A 93 9.64 -20.08 -2.83
CA THR A 93 9.77 -18.67 -3.17
C THR A 93 9.26 -18.47 -4.59
N ASP A 94 8.42 -17.45 -4.77
CA ASP A 94 7.90 -17.10 -6.09
C ASP A 94 9.04 -16.72 -7.03
N PRO A 95 9.18 -17.35 -8.21
CA PRO A 95 10.23 -17.03 -9.18
C PRO A 95 10.15 -15.58 -9.68
N GLY A 96 8.96 -15.00 -9.79
CA GLY A 96 8.74 -13.61 -10.18
C GLY A 96 9.30 -12.63 -9.15
N LEU A 97 9.20 -12.98 -7.84
CA LEU A 97 9.85 -12.19 -6.79
C LEU A 97 11.37 -12.22 -6.93
N LEU A 98 11.96 -13.39 -7.16
CA LEU A 98 13.42 -13.50 -7.32
C LEU A 98 13.90 -12.73 -8.57
N ALA A 99 13.16 -12.82 -9.67
CA ALA A 99 13.45 -12.05 -10.88
C ALA A 99 13.37 -10.53 -10.62
N LEU A 100 12.33 -10.06 -9.93
CA LEU A 100 12.18 -8.65 -9.56
C LEU A 100 13.34 -8.15 -8.70
N LEU A 101 13.76 -8.92 -7.69
CA LEU A 101 14.87 -8.55 -6.81
C LEU A 101 16.23 -8.53 -7.51
N SER A 102 16.36 -9.25 -8.63
CA SER A 102 17.58 -9.33 -9.43
C SER A 102 17.58 -8.39 -10.65
N ASP A 103 16.48 -7.71 -10.92
CA ASP A 103 16.34 -6.81 -12.05
C ASP A 103 17.23 -5.57 -11.87
N PRO A 104 18.20 -5.32 -12.79
CA PRO A 104 19.20 -4.26 -12.64
C PRO A 104 18.62 -2.84 -12.69
N GLN A 105 17.38 -2.66 -13.14
CA GLN A 105 16.72 -1.35 -13.12
C GLN A 105 16.38 -0.90 -11.68
N TRP A 106 16.29 -1.82 -10.73
CA TRP A 106 15.87 -1.55 -9.36
C TRP A 106 17.04 -1.47 -8.38
N GLN A 107 16.90 -0.56 -7.43
CA GLN A 107 17.64 -0.54 -6.17
C GLN A 107 16.66 -0.97 -5.07
N PRO A 108 16.66 -2.26 -4.67
CA PRO A 108 15.72 -2.76 -3.69
C PRO A 108 16.12 -2.36 -2.26
N TYR A 109 15.14 -1.92 -1.49
CA TYR A 109 15.24 -1.63 -0.05
C TYR A 109 14.18 -2.44 0.68
N LEU A 110 14.58 -3.30 1.61
CA LEU A 110 13.62 -3.95 2.50
C LEU A 110 13.30 -2.99 3.66
N VAL A 111 12.03 -2.60 3.78
CA VAL A 111 11.58 -1.67 4.84
C VAL A 111 11.31 -2.46 6.11
N PHE A 112 12.19 -2.30 7.11
CA PHE A 112 12.10 -3.02 8.38
C PHE A 112 12.86 -2.26 9.48
N PRO A 113 12.47 -2.36 10.78
CA PRO A 113 13.21 -1.69 11.86
C PRO A 113 14.63 -2.22 12.00
N GLY A 114 15.59 -1.29 12.03
CA GLY A 114 17.02 -1.58 12.07
C GLY A 114 17.49 -2.33 13.32
N GLU A 115 16.75 -2.23 14.43
CA GLU A 115 17.06 -2.93 15.69
C GLU A 115 17.07 -4.47 15.59
N TYR A 116 16.54 -5.03 14.49
CA TYR A 116 16.50 -6.47 14.23
C TYR A 116 17.56 -6.94 13.24
N VAL A 117 18.51 -6.07 12.86
CA VAL A 117 19.44 -6.29 11.74
C VAL A 117 20.85 -5.85 12.13
N GLU A 118 21.85 -6.45 11.50
CA GLU A 118 23.25 -5.99 11.64
C GLU A 118 23.37 -4.55 11.14
N PRO A 119 24.05 -3.66 11.90
CA PRO A 119 24.12 -2.22 11.63
C PRO A 119 24.60 -1.86 10.22
N GLU A 120 25.49 -2.68 9.65
CA GLU A 120 26.10 -2.46 8.34
C GLU A 120 25.08 -2.55 7.18
N ARG A 121 23.95 -3.21 7.43
CA ARG A 121 22.85 -3.33 6.46
C ARG A 121 21.82 -2.23 6.59
N VAL A 122 21.86 -1.45 7.69
CA VAL A 122 20.86 -0.44 7.98
C VAL A 122 21.17 0.85 7.25
N THR A 123 20.18 1.38 6.55
CA THR A 123 20.20 2.73 5.99
C THR A 123 18.98 3.51 6.44
N HIS A 124 19.11 4.83 6.54
CA HIS A 124 18.04 5.77 6.85
C HIS A 124 17.74 6.71 5.68
N SER A 125 18.36 6.50 4.54
CA SER A 125 18.24 7.31 3.34
C SER A 125 18.12 6.43 2.09
N VAL A 126 17.63 7.02 1.02
CA VAL A 126 17.50 6.42 -0.30
C VAL A 126 18.48 7.11 -1.24
N GLU A 127 19.22 6.34 -2.04
CA GLU A 127 20.10 6.89 -3.07
C GLU A 127 19.29 7.46 -4.23
N LEU A 128 19.32 8.78 -4.41
CA LEU A 128 18.52 9.47 -5.43
C LEU A 128 19.28 9.65 -6.76
N ASP A 129 20.60 9.72 -6.71
CA ASP A 129 21.46 9.97 -7.88
C ASP A 129 21.82 8.69 -8.64
N SER A 130 21.30 7.55 -8.20
CA SER A 130 21.51 6.28 -8.87
C SER A 130 20.80 6.23 -10.24
N ALA A 131 21.43 5.59 -11.21
CA ALA A 131 20.77 5.20 -12.47
C ALA A 131 19.63 4.19 -12.22
N LYS A 132 19.63 3.53 -11.05
CA LYS A 132 18.60 2.61 -10.62
C LYS A 132 17.46 3.36 -9.94
N ARG A 133 16.28 2.79 -10.04
CA ARG A 133 15.05 3.28 -9.42
C ARG A 133 14.85 2.62 -8.05
N PRO A 134 14.43 3.34 -7.00
CA PRO A 134 14.12 2.72 -5.72
C PRO A 134 12.99 1.69 -5.84
N LEU A 135 13.14 0.52 -5.24
CA LEU A 135 12.09 -0.48 -5.06
C LEU A 135 11.90 -0.73 -3.58
N PHE A 136 10.76 -0.33 -3.03
CA PHE A 136 10.45 -0.53 -1.62
C PHE A 136 9.74 -1.86 -1.41
N ILE A 137 10.36 -2.76 -0.65
CA ILE A 137 9.81 -4.07 -0.29
C ILE A 137 9.15 -3.93 1.08
N LEU A 138 7.83 -4.08 1.11
CA LEU A 138 7.00 -3.92 2.30
C LEU A 138 6.43 -5.26 2.74
N LEU A 139 6.60 -5.61 4.00
CA LEU A 139 6.04 -6.83 4.59
C LEU A 139 4.61 -6.54 5.09
N ASP A 140 3.64 -6.70 4.20
CA ASP A 140 2.23 -6.39 4.48
C ASP A 140 1.53 -7.55 5.20
N ALA A 141 1.68 -7.55 6.51
CA ALA A 141 1.25 -8.60 7.42
C ALA A 141 1.09 -8.06 8.85
N THR A 142 0.61 -8.88 9.77
CA THR A 142 0.71 -8.56 11.20
C THR A 142 2.19 -8.50 11.62
N TRP A 143 2.50 -7.75 12.69
CA TRP A 143 3.87 -7.61 13.17
C TRP A 143 4.58 -8.96 13.41
N THR A 144 3.88 -9.90 14.05
CA THR A 144 4.39 -11.26 14.28
C THR A 144 4.68 -12.00 12.98
N GLU A 145 3.82 -11.86 11.99
CA GLU A 145 4.01 -12.46 10.66
C GLU A 145 5.14 -11.77 9.89
N ALA A 146 5.22 -10.43 9.91
CA ALA A 146 6.30 -9.67 9.28
C ALA A 146 7.68 -10.08 9.81
N ARG A 147 7.83 -10.21 11.14
CA ARG A 147 9.06 -10.74 11.75
C ARG A 147 9.36 -12.17 11.32
N LYS A 148 8.36 -13.01 11.13
CA LYS A 148 8.53 -14.37 10.62
C LYS A 148 8.97 -14.37 9.16
N ILE A 149 8.33 -13.56 8.32
CA ILE A 149 8.68 -13.37 6.92
C ILE A 149 10.16 -12.94 6.84
N PHE A 150 10.51 -11.87 7.54
CA PHE A 150 11.87 -11.36 7.57
C PHE A 150 12.91 -12.45 7.88
N ARG A 151 12.73 -13.20 8.99
CA ARG A 151 13.68 -14.22 9.45
C ARG A 151 13.71 -15.51 8.62
N LYS A 152 12.72 -15.76 7.78
CA LYS A 152 12.57 -17.01 7.03
C LYS A 152 12.65 -16.82 5.50
N SER A 153 13.20 -15.68 5.07
CA SER A 153 13.33 -15.30 3.67
C SER A 153 14.78 -14.95 3.34
N PRO A 154 15.66 -15.94 3.14
CA PRO A 154 17.11 -15.73 2.93
C PRO A 154 17.42 -14.88 1.69
N TYR A 155 16.50 -14.76 0.75
CA TYR A 155 16.62 -13.86 -0.41
C TYR A 155 16.62 -12.36 -0.03
N PHE A 156 16.32 -12.02 1.22
CA PHE A 156 16.45 -10.66 1.77
C PHE A 156 17.80 -10.40 2.44
N ASP A 157 18.63 -11.43 2.68
CA ASP A 157 19.83 -11.31 3.52
C ASP A 157 20.87 -10.32 2.97
N ARG A 158 20.89 -10.10 1.66
CA ARG A 158 21.82 -9.17 1.00
C ARG A 158 21.25 -7.79 0.71
N LEU A 159 19.97 -7.56 1.03
CA LEU A 159 19.34 -6.28 0.75
C LEU A 159 19.66 -5.25 1.84
N PRO A 160 19.84 -3.98 1.49
CA PRO A 160 19.87 -2.90 2.46
C PRO A 160 18.49 -2.80 3.16
N ILE A 161 18.54 -2.52 4.46
CA ILE A 161 17.35 -2.37 5.29
C ILE A 161 17.09 -0.89 5.48
N LEU A 162 16.00 -0.40 4.90
CA LEU A 162 15.55 0.96 5.12
C LEU A 162 14.79 1.03 6.45
N SER A 163 15.44 1.61 7.46
CA SER A 163 14.87 1.80 8.79
C SER A 163 14.39 3.24 8.93
N LEU A 164 13.08 3.43 9.11
CA LEU A 164 12.48 4.74 9.28
C LEU A 164 12.82 5.32 10.65
N LEU A 165 13.25 6.59 10.70
CA LEU A 165 13.67 7.26 11.94
C LEU A 165 12.45 7.65 12.81
N PRO A 166 12.58 7.55 14.15
CA PRO A 166 11.52 7.89 15.09
C PRO A 166 10.95 9.30 14.95
N GLU A 167 11.79 10.31 14.67
CA GLU A 167 11.34 11.70 14.50
C GLU A 167 10.37 11.83 13.30
N ARG A 168 10.62 11.14 12.21
CA ARG A 168 9.70 11.13 11.06
C ARG A 168 8.39 10.42 11.41
N LEU A 169 8.46 9.31 12.13
CA LEU A 169 7.30 8.61 12.65
C LEU A 169 6.47 9.49 13.58
N SER A 170 7.12 10.23 14.50
CA SER A 170 6.47 11.13 15.44
C SER A 170 5.72 12.27 14.75
N ARG A 171 6.31 12.91 13.74
CA ARG A 171 5.65 13.97 12.96
C ARG A 171 4.42 13.46 12.20
N TYR A 172 4.51 12.27 11.67
CA TYR A 172 3.42 11.64 10.95
C TYR A 172 2.25 11.32 11.89
N ARG A 173 2.53 10.79 13.09
CA ARG A 173 1.53 10.54 14.16
C ARG A 173 0.84 11.82 14.62
N LEU A 174 1.55 12.93 14.75
CA LEU A 174 0.98 14.20 15.20
C LEU A 174 -0.08 14.73 14.21
N ARG A 175 0.02 14.44 12.95
CA ARG A 175 -1.01 14.78 11.94
C ARG A 175 -2.25 13.89 12.03
N ARG A 176 -2.14 12.65 12.59
CA ARG A 176 -3.18 11.62 12.57
C ARG A 176 -3.48 11.02 13.94
N SER A 177 -3.05 11.72 15.00
CA SER A 177 -3.04 11.20 16.36
C SER A 177 -4.43 10.78 16.83
N THR A 178 -4.70 9.50 16.87
CA THR A 178 -5.57 8.89 17.88
C THR A 178 -5.41 7.37 17.97
N ARG A 179 -4.53 6.70 17.25
CA ARG A 179 -4.42 5.25 17.35
C ARG A 179 -2.98 4.75 17.30
N SER A 180 -2.65 4.01 18.37
CA SER A 180 -1.61 2.95 18.52
C SER A 180 -0.23 3.15 17.86
N GLU A 181 0.73 2.70 18.56
CA GLU A 181 2.18 2.74 18.35
C GLU A 181 2.72 2.15 17.02
N HIS A 182 1.85 1.74 16.09
CA HIS A 182 2.24 1.09 14.85
C HIS A 182 1.59 1.76 13.63
N LEU A 183 2.44 2.20 12.69
CA LEU A 183 2.00 2.67 11.37
C LEU A 183 1.43 1.51 10.56
N CYS A 184 0.39 1.78 9.76
CA CYS A 184 -0.08 0.83 8.76
C CYS A 184 0.83 0.84 7.52
N THR A 185 0.68 -0.15 6.65
CA THR A 185 1.54 -0.33 5.47
C THR A 185 1.51 0.90 4.54
N ALA A 186 0.35 1.55 4.37
CA ALA A 186 0.24 2.77 3.57
C ALA A 186 1.02 3.94 4.16
N GLU A 187 0.98 4.13 5.49
CA GLU A 187 1.74 5.19 6.17
C GLU A 187 3.25 4.96 6.05
N VAL A 188 3.70 3.71 6.18
CA VAL A 188 5.11 3.34 5.95
C VAL A 188 5.51 3.64 4.51
N ALA A 189 4.68 3.29 3.53
CA ALA A 189 4.96 3.54 2.12
C ALA A 189 5.02 5.04 1.80
N SER A 190 4.14 5.84 2.38
CA SER A 190 4.16 7.30 2.21
C SER A 190 5.49 7.90 2.66
N LEU A 191 6.01 7.46 3.82
CA LEU A 191 7.33 7.88 4.31
C LEU A 191 8.48 7.44 3.38
N CYS A 192 8.39 6.23 2.81
CA CYS A 192 9.37 5.74 1.85
C CYS A 192 9.37 6.57 0.55
N LEU A 193 8.19 6.93 0.04
CA LEU A 193 8.04 7.79 -1.13
C LEU A 193 8.62 9.19 -0.88
N ASP A 194 8.36 9.77 0.30
CA ASP A 194 8.94 11.07 0.67
C ASP A 194 10.48 11.01 0.74
N LEU A 195 11.05 9.94 1.31
CA LEU A 195 12.49 9.69 1.32
C LEU A 195 13.10 9.56 -0.08
N ALA A 196 12.32 9.04 -1.04
CA ALA A 196 12.72 8.96 -2.44
C ALA A 196 12.51 10.25 -3.23
N GLY A 197 12.12 11.37 -2.59
CA GLY A 197 11.82 12.63 -3.25
C GLY A 197 10.48 12.63 -3.99
N GLU A 198 9.66 11.60 -3.83
CA GLU A 198 8.35 11.44 -4.47
C GLU A 198 7.24 12.13 -3.64
N THR A 199 7.45 13.39 -3.25
CA THR A 199 6.59 14.11 -2.31
C THR A 199 5.14 14.21 -2.79
N GLN A 200 4.92 14.33 -4.12
CA GLN A 200 3.58 14.36 -4.67
C GLN A 200 2.85 13.02 -4.47
N ALA A 201 3.52 11.91 -4.70
CA ALA A 201 2.96 10.58 -4.50
C ALA A 201 2.74 10.26 -3.01
N SER A 202 3.67 10.66 -2.15
CA SER A 202 3.55 10.58 -0.70
C SER A 202 2.29 11.33 -0.21
N THR A 203 2.11 12.59 -0.61
CA THR A 203 0.95 13.41 -0.24
C THR A 203 -0.36 12.82 -0.78
N ALA A 204 -0.35 12.34 -2.04
CA ALA A 204 -1.51 11.70 -2.64
C ALA A 204 -1.91 10.41 -1.89
N LEU A 205 -0.93 9.58 -1.50
CA LEU A 205 -1.18 8.36 -0.74
C LEU A 205 -1.75 8.66 0.65
N ASP A 206 -1.22 9.68 1.31
CA ASP A 206 -1.72 10.14 2.61
C ASP A 206 -3.18 10.60 2.54
N ALA A 207 -3.49 11.47 1.58
CA ALA A 207 -4.87 11.95 1.37
C ALA A 207 -5.82 10.79 0.98
N TYR A 208 -5.34 9.85 0.16
CA TYR A 208 -6.12 8.68 -0.23
C TYR A 208 -6.39 7.74 0.95
N PHE A 209 -5.40 7.55 1.82
CA PHE A 209 -5.56 6.78 3.05
C PHE A 209 -6.55 7.45 4.03
N ASP A 210 -6.57 8.78 4.12
CA ASP A 210 -7.52 9.51 4.96
C ASP A 210 -8.96 9.34 4.44
N VAL A 211 -9.18 9.48 3.14
CA VAL A 211 -10.49 9.24 2.53
C VAL A 211 -10.92 7.79 2.70
N PHE A 212 -10.00 6.82 2.47
CA PHE A 212 -10.29 5.41 2.74
C PHE A 212 -10.72 5.17 4.18
N SER A 213 -9.98 5.72 5.14
CA SER A 213 -10.25 5.55 6.56
C SER A 213 -11.62 6.14 6.94
N GLN A 214 -11.96 7.32 6.39
CA GLN A 214 -13.26 7.95 6.59
C GLN A 214 -14.37 7.07 6.01
N HIS A 215 -14.29 6.68 4.73
CA HIS A 215 -15.31 5.83 4.09
C HIS A 215 -15.50 4.50 4.81
N TYR A 216 -14.38 3.87 5.24
CA TYR A 216 -14.43 2.61 5.96
C TYR A 216 -15.13 2.73 7.32
N LEU A 217 -14.85 3.81 8.07
CA LEU A 217 -15.46 4.08 9.37
C LEU A 217 -16.92 4.50 9.25
N ASP A 218 -17.24 5.37 8.29
CA ASP A 218 -18.61 5.83 8.03
C ASP A 218 -19.50 4.64 7.63
N ALA A 219 -19.01 3.77 6.74
CA ALA A 219 -19.71 2.54 6.37
C ALA A 219 -19.96 1.62 7.58
N ARG A 220 -18.95 1.47 8.46
CA ARG A 220 -19.06 0.66 9.67
C ARG A 220 -20.08 1.23 10.68
N ASN A 221 -20.13 2.56 10.77
CA ASN A 221 -21.00 3.28 11.69
C ASN A 221 -22.36 3.65 11.07
N GLN A 222 -22.62 3.24 9.80
CA GLN A 222 -23.85 3.55 9.06
C GLN A 222 -24.09 5.06 8.90
N LEU A 223 -23.02 5.83 8.78
CA LEU A 223 -23.05 7.26 8.53
C LEU A 223 -22.99 7.55 7.01
N PRO A 224 -23.59 8.64 6.51
CA PRO A 224 -23.45 9.03 5.12
C PRO A 224 -22.02 9.52 4.81
N ILE A 225 -21.59 9.38 3.55
CA ILE A 225 -20.31 9.92 3.10
C ILE A 225 -20.36 11.45 3.12
N ASN A 226 -19.35 12.09 3.70
CA ASN A 226 -19.14 13.53 3.61
C ASN A 226 -18.05 13.85 2.57
N GLU A 227 -18.47 13.98 1.31
CA GLU A 227 -17.58 14.30 0.18
C GLU A 227 -16.95 15.71 0.24
N SER A 228 -17.48 16.58 1.09
CA SER A 228 -16.94 17.93 1.32
C SER A 228 -15.96 17.98 2.50
N SER A 229 -15.50 16.84 3.01
CA SER A 229 -14.53 16.80 4.11
C SER A 229 -13.17 17.36 3.70
N ALA A 230 -12.33 17.72 4.67
CA ALA A 230 -10.95 18.16 4.40
C ALA A 230 -10.15 17.10 3.63
N ALA A 231 -10.28 15.82 4.01
CA ALA A 231 -9.60 14.72 3.34
C ALA A 231 -9.97 14.61 1.84
N HIS A 232 -11.26 14.77 1.51
CA HIS A 232 -11.68 14.77 0.11
C HIS A 232 -11.12 15.96 -0.67
N ARG A 233 -11.12 17.17 -0.09
CA ARG A 233 -10.55 18.35 -0.77
C ARG A 233 -9.05 18.21 -1.01
N GLU A 234 -8.31 17.63 -0.08
CA GLU A 234 -6.89 17.35 -0.24
C GLU A 234 -6.64 16.32 -1.34
N LEU A 235 -7.46 15.28 -1.40
CA LEU A 235 -7.33 14.22 -2.40
C LEU A 235 -7.73 14.68 -3.80
N ASP A 236 -8.69 15.59 -3.92
CA ASP A 236 -9.24 16.05 -5.20
C ASP A 236 -8.20 16.58 -6.18
N VAL A 237 -7.12 17.21 -5.67
CA VAL A 237 -6.04 17.75 -6.51
C VAL A 237 -5.26 16.68 -7.26
N PHE A 238 -5.35 15.43 -6.81
CA PHE A 238 -4.69 14.27 -7.41
C PHE A 238 -5.64 13.40 -8.26
N CYS A 239 -6.94 13.71 -8.27
CA CYS A 239 -7.94 12.95 -9.01
C CYS A 239 -8.24 13.65 -10.35
N LYS A 240 -8.10 12.94 -11.47
CA LYS A 240 -8.62 13.43 -12.75
C LYS A 240 -10.16 13.34 -12.71
N ARG A 241 -10.85 14.45 -12.48
CA ARG A 241 -12.29 14.50 -12.70
C ARG A 241 -12.57 14.63 -14.20
N PRO A 242 -13.59 13.94 -14.76
CA PRO A 242 -14.16 14.36 -16.03
C PRO A 242 -14.69 15.77 -15.83
N SER A 243 -14.32 16.70 -16.73
CA SER A 243 -14.86 18.05 -16.71
C SER A 243 -16.38 18.00 -16.70
N PRO A 244 -17.10 18.89 -15.95
CA PRO A 244 -18.57 18.93 -15.92
C PRO A 244 -19.21 19.06 -17.31
N GLU A 245 -18.47 19.55 -18.30
CA GLU A 245 -18.88 19.70 -19.68
C GLU A 245 -19.03 18.38 -20.47
N SER A 246 -18.58 17.24 -19.95
CA SER A 246 -18.73 15.93 -20.61
C SER A 246 -20.02 15.18 -20.23
N LEU A 247 -20.87 15.76 -19.38
CA LEU A 247 -22.16 15.19 -18.93
C LEU A 247 -23.38 15.83 -19.60
N SER A 248 -23.19 16.76 -20.54
CA SER A 248 -24.26 17.30 -21.37
C SER A 248 -24.05 16.81 -22.78
N ILE A 249 -24.61 15.66 -23.13
CA ILE A 249 -25.09 15.33 -24.48
C ILE A 249 -25.92 14.03 -24.40
N ASP A 250 -27.18 14.20 -24.69
CA ASP A 250 -28.25 13.31 -25.13
C ASP A 250 -28.89 12.35 -24.13
#